data_c3f976461abc98b8a1ea035130711528
#
_entry.id   c3f976461abc98b8a1ea035130711528
#
_cell.length_a   1.000
_cell.length_b   1.000
_cell.length_c   1.000
_cell.angle_alpha   90.00
_cell.angle_beta   90.00
_cell.angle_gamma   90.00
#
_symmetry.space_group_name_H-M   'P 1'
#
loop_
_entity.id
_entity.type
_entity.pdbx_description
1 polymer ?
#
loop_
_entity_poly.entity_id
_entity_poly.type
_entity_poly.pdbx_seq_one_letter_code
_entity_poly.pdbx_strand_id
1 'polypeptide(L)'
;KMSNQEHIIDEGYIKYNINWINEPLKVSAPKQLMEWRDKMHELKQIGHYAEINIGYGNISVKTDGGFLISGTQTGDIYPIKSEDFTLVTDYNIQVNSVTCKGEIKASSESMTHAAVYEADKSINAIIHIHNPKLWSLLMDKVPTTKKEVPYGTPEMANEIFRLFKETKVKEEKIIVMAGHDEGIISFGKDLNEAGKILLNFLAKLN
;
A
#
# COMPACT_ATOMS: atom_id res chain seq x y z
N LYS A 1 -11.08 -16.51 35.07
CA LYS A 1 -9.79 -16.44 34.37
C LYS A 1 -10.09 -15.91 32.98
N MET A 2 -9.92 -14.61 32.77
CA MET A 2 -9.98 -14.00 31.45
C MET A 2 -8.65 -14.32 30.76
N SER A 3 -8.69 -15.03 29.64
CA SER A 3 -7.52 -15.25 28.79
C SER A 3 -7.19 -13.94 28.11
N ASN A 4 -6.05 -13.35 28.44
CA ASN A 4 -5.43 -12.33 27.61
C ASN A 4 -5.08 -12.98 26.27
N GLN A 5 -5.94 -12.81 25.26
CA GLN A 5 -5.50 -12.98 23.89
C GLN A 5 -4.62 -11.77 23.60
N GLU A 6 -3.31 -12.00 23.57
CA GLU A 6 -2.40 -11.05 22.96
C GLU A 6 -2.89 -10.81 21.54
N HIS A 7 -3.30 -9.57 21.25
CA HIS A 7 -3.64 -9.14 19.90
C HIS A 7 -2.34 -9.18 19.11
N ILE A 8 -2.09 -10.26 18.40
CA ILE A 8 -0.99 -10.34 17.45
C ILE A 8 -1.34 -9.39 16.32
N ILE A 9 -0.57 -8.31 16.19
CA ILE A 9 -0.73 -7.36 15.09
C ILE A 9 -0.23 -8.05 13.82
N ASP A 10 -1.15 -8.34 12.90
CA ASP A 10 -0.84 -8.90 11.58
C ASP A 10 -0.47 -7.75 10.64
N GLU A 11 0.80 -7.36 10.65
CA GLU A 11 1.31 -6.23 9.86
C GLU A 11 2.73 -6.49 9.35
N GLY A 12 3.04 -6.00 8.15
CA GLY A 12 4.40 -5.91 7.61
C GLY A 12 5.03 -7.21 7.12
N TYR A 13 4.34 -8.34 7.22
CA TYR A 13 4.88 -9.64 6.79
C TYR A 13 4.54 -9.92 5.33
N ILE A 14 5.55 -10.33 4.54
CA ILE A 14 5.35 -10.80 3.16
C ILE A 14 4.64 -12.17 3.21
N LYS A 15 3.42 -12.23 2.65
CA LYS A 15 2.59 -13.44 2.59
C LYS A 15 2.59 -14.11 1.22
N TYR A 16 3.19 -13.47 0.22
CA TYR A 16 3.33 -14.02 -1.14
C TYR A 16 4.68 -14.69 -1.36
N ASN A 17 4.75 -15.57 -2.35
CA ASN A 17 6.01 -16.13 -2.81
C ASN A 17 6.79 -15.05 -3.57
N ILE A 18 7.97 -14.69 -3.04
CA ILE A 18 8.80 -13.65 -3.62
C ILE A 18 9.94 -14.23 -4.46
N ASN A 19 10.04 -13.78 -5.71
CA ASN A 19 11.22 -13.94 -6.55
C ASN A 19 11.97 -12.60 -6.55
N TRP A 20 12.92 -12.46 -5.64
CA TRP A 20 13.70 -11.23 -5.50
C TRP A 20 15.02 -11.32 -6.23
N ILE A 21 15.22 -10.40 -7.17
CA ILE A 21 16.47 -10.22 -7.91
C ILE A 21 17.20 -9.04 -7.27
N ASN A 22 18.21 -9.35 -6.46
CA ASN A 22 18.99 -8.33 -5.76
C ASN A 22 19.98 -7.66 -6.71
N GLU A 23 19.58 -6.55 -7.28
CA GLU A 23 20.39 -5.70 -8.17
C GLU A 23 19.96 -4.24 -8.02
N PRO A 24 20.86 -3.27 -8.21
CA PRO A 24 20.48 -1.86 -8.21
C PRO A 24 19.43 -1.54 -9.27
N LEU A 25 18.56 -0.57 -8.96
CA LEU A 25 17.64 -0.04 -9.96
C LEU A 25 18.41 0.57 -11.13
N LYS A 26 18.01 0.23 -12.36
CA LYS A 26 18.62 0.79 -13.59
C LYS A 26 18.34 2.28 -13.77
N VAL A 27 17.22 2.73 -13.23
CA VAL A 27 16.78 4.13 -13.24
C VAL A 27 16.40 4.51 -11.83
N SER A 28 16.88 5.64 -11.35
CA SER A 28 16.56 6.15 -10.02
C SER A 28 15.05 6.34 -9.85
N ALA A 29 14.57 6.13 -8.64
CA ALA A 29 13.18 6.41 -8.30
C ALA A 29 12.84 7.89 -8.59
N PRO A 30 11.65 8.19 -9.15
CA PRO A 30 11.24 9.56 -9.41
C PRO A 30 11.31 10.43 -8.14
N LYS A 31 11.83 11.65 -8.27
CA LYS A 31 11.90 12.60 -7.15
C LYS A 31 10.54 12.80 -6.48
N GLN A 32 9.48 12.95 -7.27
CA GLN A 32 8.12 13.15 -6.77
C GLN A 32 7.62 11.96 -5.94
N LEU A 33 8.03 10.73 -6.28
CA LEU A 33 7.69 9.53 -5.51
C LEU A 33 8.31 9.59 -4.11
N MET A 34 9.58 9.98 -4.02
CA MET A 34 10.28 10.15 -2.75
C MET A 34 9.69 11.29 -1.92
N GLU A 35 9.38 12.44 -2.55
CA GLU A 35 8.77 13.59 -1.89
C GLU A 35 7.37 13.27 -1.29
N TRP A 36 6.52 12.58 -2.02
CA TRP A 36 5.22 12.16 -1.50
C TRP A 36 5.34 11.13 -0.38
N ARG A 37 6.28 10.19 -0.51
CA ARG A 37 6.54 9.22 0.57
C ARG A 37 7.00 9.93 1.84
N ASP A 38 7.94 10.85 1.75
CA ASP A 38 8.46 11.60 2.89
C ASP A 38 7.40 12.50 3.50
N LYS A 39 6.56 13.13 2.68
CA LYS A 39 5.40 13.90 3.16
C LYS A 39 4.42 13.03 3.98
N MET A 40 4.13 11.81 3.52
CA MET A 40 3.28 10.89 4.28
C MET A 40 3.94 10.44 5.59
N HIS A 41 5.27 10.29 5.60
CA HIS A 41 6.03 10.01 6.81
C HIS A 41 5.97 11.19 7.82
N GLU A 42 6.20 12.42 7.37
CA GLU A 42 6.10 13.63 8.20
C GLU A 42 4.71 13.77 8.84
N LEU A 43 3.66 13.39 8.11
CA LEU A 43 2.28 13.37 8.58
C LEU A 43 1.94 12.12 9.42
N LYS A 44 2.90 11.23 9.66
CA LYS A 44 2.73 9.96 10.40
C LYS A 44 1.69 9.01 9.79
N GLN A 45 1.52 9.08 8.48
CA GLN A 45 0.61 8.22 7.71
C GLN A 45 1.33 6.98 7.16
N ILE A 46 2.63 7.09 6.93
CA ILE A 46 3.59 6.01 6.68
C ILE A 46 4.62 6.10 7.79
N GLY A 47 4.98 5.00 8.40
CA GLY A 47 5.88 5.04 9.55
C GLY A 47 6.21 3.67 10.11
N HIS A 48 6.41 3.63 11.42
CA HIS A 48 6.90 2.47 12.12
C HIS A 48 6.31 2.38 13.53
N TYR A 49 5.81 1.20 13.89
CA TYR A 49 5.36 0.89 15.24
C TYR A 49 6.55 0.46 16.08
N ALA A 50 7.08 1.39 16.88
CA ALA A 50 8.32 1.16 17.66
C ALA A 50 8.20 -0.01 18.64
N GLU A 51 7.04 -0.20 19.26
CA GLU A 51 6.79 -1.23 20.27
C GLU A 51 6.93 -2.65 19.71
N ILE A 52 6.63 -2.84 18.43
CA ILE A 52 6.67 -4.15 17.77
C ILE A 52 7.68 -4.22 16.62
N ASN A 53 8.40 -3.10 16.37
CA ASN A 53 9.43 -2.98 15.34
C ASN A 53 8.91 -3.33 13.93
N ILE A 54 7.76 -2.83 13.54
CA ILE A 54 7.12 -3.10 12.24
C ILE A 54 6.79 -1.79 11.52
N GLY A 55 7.20 -1.68 10.25
CA GLY A 55 6.83 -0.59 9.36
C GLY A 55 5.40 -0.73 8.85
N TYR A 56 4.72 0.39 8.59
CA TYR A 56 3.39 0.46 8.02
C TYR A 56 3.31 1.51 6.91
N GLY A 57 2.40 1.26 5.97
CA GLY A 57 2.19 2.12 4.82
C GLY A 57 3.24 1.95 3.72
N ASN A 58 2.87 2.27 2.50
CA ASN A 58 3.72 2.15 1.33
C ASN A 58 3.17 2.99 0.16
N ILE A 59 3.98 3.18 -0.85
CA ILE A 59 3.66 4.02 -2.01
C ILE A 59 4.24 3.41 -3.28
N SER A 60 3.52 3.53 -4.39
CA SER A 60 4.01 3.08 -5.68
C SER A 60 3.64 3.99 -6.84
N VAL A 61 4.38 3.87 -7.93
CA VAL A 61 4.06 4.46 -9.24
C VAL A 61 4.26 3.43 -10.34
N LYS A 62 3.38 3.45 -11.33
CA LYS A 62 3.51 2.63 -12.53
C LYS A 62 4.69 3.09 -13.38
N THR A 63 5.39 2.14 -14.01
CA THR A 63 6.47 2.35 -14.96
C THR A 63 6.29 1.47 -16.18
N ASP A 64 7.10 1.65 -17.23
CA ASP A 64 7.05 0.82 -18.43
C ASP A 64 7.36 -0.67 -18.14
N GLY A 65 8.14 -0.95 -17.10
CA GLY A 65 8.55 -2.32 -16.74
C GLY A 65 7.75 -2.96 -15.61
N GLY A 66 6.66 -2.30 -15.14
CA GLY A 66 5.88 -2.75 -13.99
C GLY A 66 5.49 -1.60 -13.08
N PHE A 67 5.81 -1.67 -11.81
CA PHE A 67 5.67 -0.53 -10.89
C PHE A 67 6.77 -0.48 -9.85
N LEU A 68 7.22 0.73 -9.53
CA LEU A 68 8.13 0.97 -8.41
C LEU A 68 7.31 1.08 -7.13
N ILE A 69 7.71 0.35 -6.11
CA ILE A 69 7.08 0.38 -4.78
C ILE A 69 8.15 0.52 -3.69
N SER A 70 7.83 1.23 -2.62
CA SER A 70 8.69 1.26 -1.43
C SER A 70 8.95 -0.16 -0.92
N GLY A 71 10.18 -0.42 -0.50
CA GLY A 71 10.60 -1.73 -0.01
C GLY A 71 9.93 -2.11 1.30
N THR A 72 9.95 -3.41 1.61
CA THR A 72 9.43 -3.92 2.88
C THR A 72 10.20 -3.32 4.05
N GLN A 73 9.49 -2.99 5.14
CA GLN A 73 10.06 -2.47 6.38
C GLN A 73 10.89 -1.18 6.22
N THR A 74 10.50 -0.30 5.30
CA THR A 74 11.13 1.02 5.10
C THR A 74 10.41 2.16 5.82
N GLY A 75 9.39 1.84 6.62
CA GLY A 75 8.51 2.85 7.23
C GLY A 75 9.20 3.87 8.12
N ASP A 76 10.31 3.51 8.78
CA ASP A 76 11.12 4.38 9.65
C ASP A 76 12.25 5.12 8.91
N ILE A 77 12.53 4.77 7.66
CA ILE A 77 13.58 5.44 6.87
C ILE A 77 13.11 6.85 6.49
N TYR A 78 13.89 7.86 6.86
CA TYR A 78 13.62 9.26 6.53
C TYR A 78 14.93 10.09 6.49
N PRO A 79 15.17 10.86 5.41
CA PRO A 79 14.44 10.82 4.14
C PRO A 79 14.65 9.50 3.40
N ILE A 80 13.65 9.11 2.61
CA ILE A 80 13.75 7.90 1.78
C ILE A 80 14.65 8.15 0.57
N LYS A 81 15.30 7.10 0.09
CA LYS A 81 16.21 7.17 -1.06
C LYS A 81 15.76 6.22 -2.17
N SER A 82 16.39 6.34 -3.33
CA SER A 82 16.08 5.51 -4.49
C SER A 82 16.30 4.02 -4.24
N GLU A 83 17.35 3.66 -3.51
CA GLU A 83 17.66 2.26 -3.14
C GLU A 83 16.64 1.62 -2.19
N ASP A 84 15.79 2.41 -1.56
CA ASP A 84 14.70 1.93 -0.70
C ASP A 84 13.45 1.55 -1.48
N PHE A 85 13.49 1.64 -2.80
CA PHE A 85 12.43 1.20 -3.72
C PHE A 85 12.87 -0.03 -4.50
N THR A 86 11.89 -0.79 -4.97
CA THR A 86 12.10 -1.95 -5.82
C THR A 86 11.12 -1.94 -6.98
N LEU A 87 11.50 -2.50 -8.12
CA LEU A 87 10.66 -2.62 -9.30
C LEU A 87 9.95 -3.97 -9.29
N VAL A 88 8.65 -3.98 -9.14
CA VAL A 88 7.82 -5.17 -9.38
C VAL A 88 7.67 -5.33 -10.88
N THR A 89 8.24 -6.40 -11.43
CA THR A 89 8.26 -6.67 -12.87
C THR A 89 7.21 -7.67 -13.30
N ASP A 90 6.77 -8.52 -12.39
CA ASP A 90 5.76 -9.55 -12.66
C ASP A 90 5.06 -9.97 -11.36
N TYR A 91 3.83 -10.43 -11.50
CA TYR A 91 3.04 -10.99 -10.39
C TYR A 91 2.01 -11.98 -10.91
N ASN A 92 1.61 -12.91 -10.06
CA ASN A 92 0.53 -13.84 -10.33
C ASN A 92 -0.36 -13.99 -9.08
N ILE A 93 -1.59 -13.49 -9.20
CA ILE A 93 -2.57 -13.48 -8.10
C ILE A 93 -2.98 -14.91 -7.71
N GLN A 94 -3.17 -15.80 -8.68
CA GLN A 94 -3.68 -17.15 -8.42
C GLN A 94 -2.73 -18.01 -7.59
N VAL A 95 -1.42 -17.87 -7.84
CA VAL A 95 -0.37 -18.59 -7.10
C VAL A 95 0.30 -17.73 -6.04
N ASN A 96 -0.21 -16.53 -5.81
CA ASN A 96 0.28 -15.57 -4.84
C ASN A 96 1.80 -15.35 -4.94
N SER A 97 2.29 -14.92 -6.11
CA SER A 97 3.71 -14.69 -6.36
C SER A 97 3.99 -13.31 -6.93
N VAL A 98 5.15 -12.75 -6.55
CA VAL A 98 5.65 -11.46 -7.02
C VAL A 98 7.12 -11.60 -7.39
N THR A 99 7.49 -11.06 -8.55
CA THR A 99 8.89 -10.90 -8.96
C THR A 99 9.27 -9.43 -8.85
N CYS A 100 10.37 -9.15 -8.17
CA CYS A 100 10.87 -7.79 -8.03
C CYS A 100 12.39 -7.69 -8.18
N LYS A 101 12.85 -6.52 -8.64
CA LYS A 101 14.26 -6.18 -8.85
C LYS A 101 14.61 -4.91 -8.11
N GLY A 102 15.60 -4.97 -7.25
CA GLY A 102 16.07 -3.87 -6.42
C GLY A 102 17.00 -4.36 -5.34
N GLU A 103 17.63 -3.43 -4.64
CA GLU A 103 18.51 -3.75 -3.49
C GLU A 103 17.70 -4.16 -2.25
N ILE A 104 16.37 -3.98 -2.29
CA ILE A 104 15.43 -4.33 -1.23
C ILE A 104 14.27 -5.15 -1.79
N LYS A 105 13.67 -6.00 -0.96
CA LYS A 105 12.45 -6.73 -1.31
C LYS A 105 11.25 -5.79 -1.36
N ALA A 106 10.29 -6.11 -2.23
CA ALA A 106 9.04 -5.35 -2.35
C ALA A 106 8.21 -5.39 -1.07
N SER A 107 7.39 -4.34 -0.85
CA SER A 107 6.43 -4.27 0.24
C SER A 107 5.55 -5.52 0.31
N SER A 108 5.16 -5.92 1.52
CA SER A 108 4.20 -7.00 1.79
C SER A 108 2.84 -6.81 1.08
N GLU A 109 2.53 -5.59 0.67
CA GLU A 109 1.28 -5.26 -0.01
C GLU A 109 1.39 -5.06 -1.52
N SER A 110 2.52 -5.49 -2.12
CA SER A 110 2.74 -5.35 -3.57
C SER A 110 1.66 -6.05 -4.40
N MET A 111 1.10 -7.17 -3.94
CA MET A 111 -0.01 -7.83 -4.60
C MET A 111 -1.28 -7.00 -4.61
N THR A 112 -1.58 -6.29 -3.53
CA THR A 112 -2.72 -5.37 -3.46
C THR A 112 -2.54 -4.20 -4.43
N HIS A 113 -1.34 -3.61 -4.51
CA HIS A 113 -1.03 -2.59 -5.51
C HIS A 113 -1.18 -3.13 -6.94
N ALA A 114 -0.67 -4.32 -7.21
CA ALA A 114 -0.82 -4.98 -8.51
C ALA A 114 -2.30 -5.15 -8.91
N ALA A 115 -3.15 -5.57 -7.97
CA ALA A 115 -4.59 -5.72 -8.21
C ALA A 115 -5.27 -4.39 -8.55
N VAL A 116 -4.90 -3.29 -7.89
CA VAL A 116 -5.43 -1.94 -8.20
C VAL A 116 -5.01 -1.51 -9.60
N TYR A 117 -3.75 -1.68 -9.99
CA TYR A 117 -3.26 -1.37 -11.35
C TYR A 117 -3.91 -2.26 -12.42
N GLU A 118 -4.22 -3.51 -12.09
CA GLU A 118 -4.88 -4.43 -13.00
C GLU A 118 -6.36 -4.07 -13.20
N ALA A 119 -7.04 -3.68 -12.13
CA ALA A 119 -8.44 -3.33 -12.13
C ALA A 119 -8.77 -2.09 -12.98
N ASP A 120 -7.86 -1.12 -13.06
CA ASP A 120 -8.01 0.09 -13.88
C ASP A 120 -6.65 0.56 -14.42
N LYS A 121 -6.48 0.43 -15.73
CA LYS A 121 -5.21 0.77 -16.41
C LYS A 121 -4.89 2.26 -16.43
N SER A 122 -5.84 3.13 -16.14
CA SER A 122 -5.63 4.58 -16.03
C SER A 122 -4.94 5.00 -14.72
N ILE A 123 -4.87 4.11 -13.74
CA ILE A 123 -4.20 4.35 -12.46
C ILE A 123 -2.68 4.24 -12.65
N ASN A 124 -1.95 5.26 -12.21
CA ASN A 124 -0.49 5.31 -12.29
C ASN A 124 0.20 5.52 -10.94
N ALA A 125 -0.56 5.81 -9.89
CA ALA A 125 -0.01 6.01 -8.55
C ALA A 125 -0.95 5.47 -7.46
N ILE A 126 -0.38 4.89 -6.41
CA ILE A 126 -1.09 4.34 -5.27
C ILE A 126 -0.35 4.74 -3.99
N ILE A 127 -1.11 5.19 -2.98
CA ILE A 127 -0.59 5.48 -1.64
C ILE A 127 -1.43 4.69 -0.63
N HIS A 128 -0.75 3.86 0.17
CA HIS A 128 -1.32 3.15 1.29
C HIS A 128 -0.82 3.76 2.60
N ILE A 129 -1.75 4.15 3.45
CA ILE A 129 -1.49 4.78 4.74
C ILE A 129 -2.15 4.01 5.87
N HIS A 130 -1.69 4.25 7.10
CA HIS A 130 -2.37 3.85 8.33
C HIS A 130 -2.83 5.08 9.11
N ASN A 131 -4.12 5.16 9.40
CA ASN A 131 -4.71 6.18 10.24
C ASN A 131 -5.96 5.66 10.95
N PRO A 132 -5.90 5.39 12.28
CA PRO A 132 -7.02 4.75 12.99
C PRO A 132 -8.28 5.62 13.02
N LYS A 133 -8.14 6.95 13.15
CA LYS A 133 -9.29 7.87 13.18
C LYS A 133 -9.99 7.93 11.82
N LEU A 134 -9.21 8.11 10.77
CA LEU A 134 -9.75 8.19 9.41
C LEU A 134 -10.35 6.84 8.99
N TRP A 135 -9.68 5.73 9.29
CA TRP A 135 -10.15 4.37 9.03
C TRP A 135 -11.52 4.12 9.66
N SER A 136 -11.68 4.45 10.95
CA SER A 136 -12.96 4.32 11.65
C SER A 136 -14.03 5.26 11.09
N LEU A 137 -13.66 6.49 10.74
CA LEU A 137 -14.58 7.49 10.19
C LEU A 137 -15.12 7.09 8.82
N LEU A 138 -14.28 6.52 7.96
CA LEU A 138 -14.63 6.19 6.58
C LEU A 138 -15.16 4.77 6.39
N MET A 139 -15.03 3.90 7.40
CA MET A 139 -15.53 2.52 7.36
C MET A 139 -16.97 2.49 6.85
N ASP A 140 -17.23 1.71 5.80
CA ASP A 140 -18.54 1.55 5.15
C ASP A 140 -19.18 2.84 4.57
N LYS A 141 -18.48 3.98 4.63
CA LYS A 141 -18.93 5.23 4.00
C LYS A 141 -18.25 5.48 2.65
N VAL A 142 -17.11 4.87 2.43
CA VAL A 142 -16.42 4.80 1.15
C VAL A 142 -16.25 3.33 0.78
N PRO A 143 -15.82 2.98 -0.44
CA PRO A 143 -15.56 1.59 -0.79
C PRO A 143 -14.68 0.89 0.25
N THR A 144 -15.20 -0.20 0.81
CA THR A 144 -14.60 -0.88 1.96
C THR A 144 -14.47 -2.37 1.66
N THR A 145 -13.29 -2.97 1.91
CA THR A 145 -13.09 -4.42 1.78
C THR A 145 -13.78 -5.18 2.88
N LYS A 146 -14.03 -6.46 2.69
CA LYS A 146 -14.61 -7.31 3.73
C LYS A 146 -13.67 -7.49 4.90
N LYS A 147 -14.22 -7.49 6.11
CA LYS A 147 -13.46 -7.56 7.37
C LYS A 147 -12.65 -8.85 7.53
N GLU A 148 -13.16 -9.96 7.00
CA GLU A 148 -12.50 -11.27 7.06
C GLU A 148 -11.36 -11.46 6.06
N VAL A 149 -11.08 -10.47 5.21
CA VAL A 149 -10.06 -10.56 4.16
C VAL A 149 -8.80 -9.84 4.60
N PRO A 150 -7.71 -10.57 4.91
CA PRO A 150 -6.45 -9.99 5.37
C PRO A 150 -5.61 -9.43 4.20
N TYR A 151 -4.71 -8.48 4.51
CA TYR A 151 -3.78 -7.93 3.53
C TYR A 151 -2.83 -8.99 2.96
N GLY A 152 -2.29 -8.73 1.76
CA GLY A 152 -1.22 -9.55 1.17
C GLY A 152 -1.65 -10.93 0.70
N THR A 153 -2.95 -11.17 0.54
CA THR A 153 -3.53 -12.45 0.13
C THR A 153 -4.20 -12.35 -1.24
N PRO A 154 -4.38 -13.47 -1.97
CA PRO A 154 -5.17 -13.50 -3.19
C PRO A 154 -6.62 -13.03 -2.98
N GLU A 155 -7.19 -13.30 -1.80
CA GLU A 155 -8.52 -12.88 -1.42
C GLU A 155 -8.62 -11.34 -1.38
N MET A 156 -7.56 -10.64 -0.93
CA MET A 156 -7.51 -9.17 -0.97
C MET A 156 -7.50 -8.66 -2.42
N ALA A 157 -6.75 -9.29 -3.31
CA ALA A 157 -6.77 -8.95 -4.74
C ALA A 157 -8.17 -9.10 -5.33
N ASN A 158 -8.88 -10.18 -5.00
CA ASN A 158 -10.27 -10.40 -5.43
C ASN A 158 -11.24 -9.36 -4.84
N GLU A 159 -11.03 -8.92 -3.60
CA GLU A 159 -11.80 -7.82 -3.00
C GLU A 159 -11.58 -6.50 -3.74
N ILE A 160 -10.36 -6.19 -4.15
CA ILE A 160 -10.06 -5.02 -5.00
C ILE A 160 -10.88 -5.10 -6.30
N PHE A 161 -10.85 -6.23 -7.01
CA PHE A 161 -11.64 -6.42 -8.23
C PHE A 161 -13.14 -6.28 -7.99
N ARG A 162 -13.66 -6.82 -6.87
CA ARG A 162 -15.06 -6.66 -6.48
C ARG A 162 -15.43 -5.18 -6.30
N LEU A 163 -14.60 -4.42 -5.58
CA LEU A 163 -14.84 -2.99 -5.36
C LEU A 163 -14.89 -2.20 -6.67
N PHE A 164 -13.98 -2.49 -7.61
CA PHE A 164 -13.97 -1.84 -8.93
C PHE A 164 -15.19 -2.19 -9.80
N LYS A 165 -15.79 -3.36 -9.58
CA LYS A 165 -16.97 -3.83 -10.29
C LYS A 165 -18.28 -3.34 -9.68
N GLU A 166 -18.38 -3.28 -8.35
CA GLU A 166 -19.64 -3.18 -7.62
C GLU A 166 -19.85 -1.84 -6.91
N THR A 167 -18.80 -0.99 -6.82
CA THR A 167 -18.84 0.26 -6.05
C THR A 167 -18.44 1.47 -6.88
N LYS A 168 -18.48 2.65 -6.28
CA LYS A 168 -18.02 3.91 -6.88
C LYS A 168 -16.53 4.17 -6.67
N VAL A 169 -15.73 3.12 -6.48
CA VAL A 169 -14.29 3.26 -6.18
C VAL A 169 -13.52 4.02 -7.26
N LYS A 170 -13.93 3.92 -8.53
CA LYS A 170 -13.31 4.65 -9.65
C LYS A 170 -13.46 6.15 -9.53
N GLU A 171 -14.59 6.62 -9.00
CA GLU A 171 -14.88 8.03 -8.78
C GLU A 171 -14.29 8.52 -7.46
N GLU A 172 -14.43 7.74 -6.39
CA GLU A 172 -14.01 8.11 -5.04
C GLU A 172 -12.50 7.97 -4.83
N LYS A 173 -11.85 7.03 -5.53
CA LYS A 173 -10.40 6.81 -5.54
C LYS A 173 -9.77 6.60 -4.17
N ILE A 174 -10.55 6.05 -3.25
CA ILE A 174 -10.16 5.70 -1.90
C ILE A 174 -10.80 4.38 -1.50
N ILE A 175 -10.07 3.57 -0.73
CA ILE A 175 -10.51 2.28 -0.21
C ILE A 175 -10.15 2.21 1.27
N VAL A 176 -11.09 1.77 2.10
CA VAL A 176 -10.83 1.34 3.48
C VAL A 176 -10.66 -0.17 3.50
N MET A 177 -9.57 -0.63 4.08
CA MET A 177 -9.29 -2.06 4.24
C MET A 177 -9.80 -2.52 5.60
N ALA A 178 -11.03 -3.06 5.66
CA ALA A 178 -11.65 -3.44 6.92
C ALA A 178 -10.97 -4.65 7.60
N GLY A 179 -10.34 -5.53 6.82
CA GLY A 179 -9.55 -6.66 7.30
C GLY A 179 -8.06 -6.36 7.52
N HIS A 180 -7.66 -5.09 7.38
CA HIS A 180 -6.32 -4.59 7.63
C HIS A 180 -6.43 -3.34 8.49
N ASP A 181 -6.23 -3.51 9.80
CA ASP A 181 -6.44 -2.46 10.78
C ASP A 181 -5.70 -1.15 10.41
N GLU A 182 -6.42 -0.03 10.47
CA GLU A 182 -5.95 1.31 10.13
C GLU A 182 -5.66 1.55 8.64
N GLY A 183 -5.70 0.51 7.79
CA GLY A 183 -5.27 0.56 6.39
C GLY A 183 -6.24 1.29 5.46
N ILE A 184 -5.72 2.29 4.74
CA ILE A 184 -6.45 3.08 3.74
C ILE A 184 -5.58 3.17 2.49
N ILE A 185 -6.19 3.01 1.32
CA ILE A 185 -5.54 3.17 0.03
C ILE A 185 -6.19 4.32 -0.73
N SER A 186 -5.38 5.21 -1.29
CA SER A 186 -5.79 6.15 -2.33
C SER A 186 -5.03 5.86 -3.62
N PHE A 187 -5.61 6.24 -4.74
CA PHE A 187 -4.97 6.05 -6.03
C PHE A 187 -5.40 7.13 -7.03
N GLY A 188 -4.72 7.23 -8.15
CA GLY A 188 -5.06 8.18 -9.18
C GLY A 188 -4.19 8.06 -10.42
N LYS A 189 -4.40 8.98 -11.37
CA LYS A 189 -3.62 9.09 -12.60
C LYS A 189 -2.15 9.48 -12.33
N ASP A 190 -1.89 10.07 -11.17
CA ASP A 190 -0.57 10.48 -10.71
C ASP A 190 -0.55 10.58 -9.16
N LEU A 191 0.65 10.81 -8.61
CA LEU A 191 0.86 10.96 -7.17
C LEU A 191 0.15 12.18 -6.58
N ASN A 192 0.03 13.26 -7.35
CA ASN A 192 -0.66 14.46 -6.87
C ASN A 192 -2.15 14.19 -6.67
N GLU A 193 -2.79 13.47 -7.57
CA GLU A 193 -4.19 13.09 -7.41
C GLU A 193 -4.37 12.18 -6.21
N ALA A 194 -3.62 11.08 -6.12
CA ALA A 194 -3.68 10.15 -5.00
C ALA A 194 -3.39 10.84 -3.65
N GLY A 195 -2.36 11.67 -3.59
CA GLY A 195 -1.97 12.39 -2.38
C GLY A 195 -2.97 13.46 -1.95
N LYS A 196 -3.53 14.24 -2.87
CA LYS A 196 -4.54 15.25 -2.56
C LYS A 196 -5.82 14.66 -1.98
N ILE A 197 -6.23 13.49 -2.44
CA ILE A 197 -7.39 12.78 -1.88
C ILE A 197 -7.15 12.52 -0.38
N LEU A 198 -6.00 11.96 -0.01
CA LEU A 198 -5.65 11.73 1.40
C LEU A 198 -5.57 13.01 2.20
N LEU A 199 -4.90 14.04 1.69
CA LEU A 199 -4.78 15.33 2.38
C LEU A 199 -6.15 15.97 2.63
N ASN A 200 -7.09 15.88 1.69
CA ASN A 200 -8.43 16.40 1.84
C ASN A 200 -9.22 15.66 2.94
N PHE A 201 -9.06 14.35 3.08
CA PHE A 201 -9.69 13.60 4.16
C PHE A 201 -9.02 13.88 5.50
N LEU A 202 -7.69 13.94 5.55
CA LEU A 202 -6.93 14.24 6.77
C LEU A 202 -7.26 15.64 7.31
N ALA A 203 -7.46 16.63 6.44
CA ALA A 203 -7.85 17.98 6.83
C ALA A 203 -9.23 18.05 7.54
N LYS A 204 -10.11 17.06 7.31
CA LYS A 204 -11.42 16.99 7.97
C LYS A 204 -11.37 16.37 9.37
N LEU A 205 -10.21 15.86 9.79
CA LEU A 205 -10.02 15.31 11.14
C LEU A 205 -9.64 16.35 12.20
N ASN A 206 -9.29 17.56 11.74
CA ASN A 206 -8.88 18.70 12.59
C ASN A 206 -10.05 19.63 12.93
#